data_252f3c112f77f5c308715f1251bd6aab
#
_entry.id   252f3c112f77f5c308715f1251bd6aab
#
_cell.length_a   1.000
_cell.length_b   1.000
_cell.length_c   1.000
_cell.angle_alpha   90.00
_cell.angle_beta   90.00
_cell.angle_gamma   90.00
#
_symmetry.space_group_name_H-M   'P 1'
#
loop_
_entity.id
_entity.type
_entity.pdbx_description
1 polymer ?
#
loop_
_entity_poly.entity_id
_entity_poly.type
_entity_poly.pdbx_seq_one_letter_code
_entity_poly.pdbx_strand_id
1 'polypeptide(L)'
;MKVIDWNKVEWTKIFGAISNMKELKGPQYNFMKADIAEHALEKYSNGQLKYVGNVSIGKDFVGIDGLNYEMNCKNNLIKKRSYQTSQIILKNFHTNNTGLPPKTFDKMIAVDTEQNTVLLCDWETIDMTVNDATVSCTLNEKKCDALAIDVTPKTKPMQFTEEYQKFVRKII
;
A
#
# COMPACT_ATOMS: atom_id res chain seq x y z
N MET A 1 6.95 -18.66 -15.88
CA MET A 1 6.76 -17.29 -15.34
C MET A 1 6.47 -17.41 -13.85
N LYS A 2 7.19 -16.66 -13.05
CA LYS A 2 6.93 -16.63 -11.61
C LYS A 2 5.63 -15.83 -11.36
N VAL A 3 4.85 -16.27 -10.39
CA VAL A 3 3.61 -15.62 -9.96
C VAL A 3 3.75 -15.34 -8.47
N ILE A 4 3.20 -14.21 -8.01
CA ILE A 4 3.18 -13.90 -6.58
C ILE A 4 2.21 -14.86 -5.88
N ASP A 5 2.71 -15.53 -4.86
CA ASP A 5 1.88 -16.30 -3.95
C ASP A 5 1.48 -15.44 -2.74
N TRP A 6 0.32 -14.81 -2.84
CA TRP A 6 -0.19 -13.92 -1.82
C TRP A 6 -0.47 -14.61 -0.47
N ASN A 7 -0.59 -15.95 -0.47
CA ASN A 7 -0.75 -16.72 0.77
C ASN A 7 0.54 -16.75 1.61
N LYS A 8 1.69 -16.46 1.00
CA LYS A 8 2.96 -16.32 1.72
C LYS A 8 3.14 -14.98 2.41
N VAL A 9 2.29 -14.01 2.08
CA VAL A 9 2.33 -12.68 2.72
C VAL A 9 1.65 -12.75 4.07
N GLU A 10 2.38 -12.39 5.10
CA GLU A 10 1.91 -12.44 6.49
C GLU A 10 1.16 -11.15 6.86
N TRP A 11 -0.03 -10.95 6.31
CA TRP A 11 -0.83 -9.74 6.48
C TRP A 11 -1.11 -9.38 7.93
N THR A 12 -1.34 -10.36 8.78
CA THR A 12 -1.56 -10.13 10.22
C THR A 12 -0.37 -9.44 10.88
N LYS A 13 0.86 -9.80 10.50
CA LYS A 13 2.08 -9.15 11.00
C LYS A 13 2.24 -7.74 10.45
N ILE A 14 1.87 -7.53 9.19
CA ILE A 14 1.90 -6.20 8.57
C ILE A 14 0.93 -5.26 9.29
N PHE A 15 -0.30 -5.68 9.49
CA PHE A 15 -1.28 -4.89 10.24
C PHE A 15 -0.87 -4.69 11.71
N GLY A 16 -0.23 -5.67 12.33
CA GLY A 16 0.35 -5.54 13.66
C GLY A 16 1.41 -4.44 13.73
N ALA A 17 2.33 -4.40 12.77
CA ALA A 17 3.34 -3.36 12.66
C ALA A 17 2.72 -1.97 12.48
N ILE A 18 1.71 -1.84 11.63
CA ILE A 18 0.99 -0.58 11.41
C ILE A 18 0.22 -0.16 12.67
N SER A 19 -0.42 -1.08 13.37
CA SER A 19 -1.19 -0.80 14.59
C SER A 19 -0.32 -0.23 15.71
N ASN A 20 0.91 -0.70 15.84
CA ASN A 20 1.86 -0.19 16.83
C ASN A 20 2.15 1.30 16.65
N MET A 21 2.03 1.80 15.43
CA MET A 21 2.27 3.19 15.12
C MET A 21 1.13 4.12 15.48
N LYS A 22 -0.05 3.59 15.78
CA LYS A 22 -1.19 4.41 16.22
C LYS A 22 -0.94 5.13 17.54
N GLU A 23 0.06 4.69 18.30
CA GLU A 23 0.51 5.37 19.52
C GLU A 23 1.35 6.62 19.24
N LEU A 24 1.93 6.72 18.05
CA LEU A 24 2.65 7.92 17.62
C LEU A 24 1.64 8.97 17.15
N LYS A 25 1.61 10.11 17.82
CA LYS A 25 0.66 11.20 17.51
C LYS A 25 1.33 12.30 16.69
N GLY A 26 0.56 12.92 15.80
CA GLY A 26 0.94 14.12 15.07
C GLY A 26 1.37 13.92 13.62
N PRO A 27 1.86 14.98 12.93
CA PRO A 27 2.21 14.93 11.50
C PRO A 27 3.27 13.90 11.16
N GLN A 28 4.20 13.63 12.07
CA GLN A 28 5.24 12.61 11.93
C GLN A 28 4.64 11.21 11.76
N TYR A 29 3.53 10.92 12.43
CA TYR A 29 2.84 9.65 12.32
C TYR A 29 2.38 9.36 10.88
N ASN A 30 1.79 10.35 10.22
CA ASN A 30 1.30 10.16 8.85
C ASN A 30 2.43 9.94 7.85
N PHE A 31 3.58 10.58 8.06
CA PHE A 31 4.75 10.40 7.22
C PHE A 31 5.39 9.03 7.41
N MET A 32 5.55 8.60 8.64
CA MET A 32 6.21 7.34 8.99
C MET A 32 5.32 6.14 8.68
N LYS A 33 4.02 6.31 8.71
CA LYS A 33 3.04 5.23 8.52
C LYS A 33 3.19 4.54 7.16
N ALA A 34 3.28 5.32 6.10
CA ALA A 34 3.46 4.78 4.75
C ALA A 34 4.77 4.00 4.65
N ASP A 35 5.86 4.62 5.08
CA ASP A 35 7.20 4.01 5.01
C ASP A 35 7.29 2.71 5.83
N ILE A 36 6.70 2.68 7.01
CA ILE A 36 6.69 1.45 7.83
C ILE A 36 5.81 0.37 7.20
N ALA A 37 4.67 0.74 6.65
CA ALA A 37 3.81 -0.20 5.94
C ALA A 37 4.53 -0.83 4.74
N GLU A 38 5.27 -0.04 3.99
CA GLU A 38 6.07 -0.50 2.85
C GLU A 38 7.19 -1.45 3.29
N HIS A 39 7.96 -1.08 4.30
CA HIS A 39 9.02 -1.93 4.83
C HIS A 39 8.48 -3.21 5.49
N ALA A 40 7.36 -3.12 6.19
CA ALA A 40 6.68 -4.29 6.74
C ALA A 40 6.20 -5.24 5.62
N LEU A 41 5.66 -4.68 4.54
CA LEU A 41 5.23 -5.48 3.39
C LEU A 41 6.40 -6.21 2.74
N GLU A 42 7.53 -5.54 2.52
CA GLU A 42 8.73 -6.20 2.02
C GLU A 42 9.14 -7.36 2.92
N LYS A 43 9.30 -7.09 4.21
CA LYS A 43 9.76 -8.08 5.19
C LYS A 43 8.84 -9.28 5.27
N TYR A 44 7.55 -9.05 5.42
CA TYR A 44 6.57 -10.09 5.63
C TYR A 44 5.95 -10.65 4.34
N SER A 45 6.43 -10.21 3.19
CA SER A 45 6.08 -10.81 1.90
C SER A 45 6.79 -12.14 1.65
N ASN A 46 7.75 -12.51 2.49
CA ASN A 46 8.56 -13.72 2.32
C ASN A 46 9.20 -13.82 0.92
N GLY A 47 9.78 -12.71 0.48
CA GLY A 47 10.49 -12.62 -0.81
C GLY A 47 9.59 -12.45 -2.02
N GLN A 48 8.28 -12.30 -1.86
CA GLN A 48 7.37 -12.05 -2.99
C GLN A 48 7.53 -10.66 -3.59
N LEU A 49 7.85 -9.66 -2.76
CA LEU A 49 7.98 -8.26 -3.13
C LEU A 49 9.32 -7.69 -2.66
N LYS A 50 9.95 -6.91 -3.52
CA LYS A 50 11.17 -6.15 -3.19
C LYS A 50 10.86 -4.65 -3.21
N TYR A 51 11.16 -3.96 -2.12
CA TYR A 51 11.00 -2.51 -2.04
C TYR A 51 12.02 -1.77 -2.92
N VAL A 52 11.54 -0.85 -3.71
CA VAL A 52 12.33 -0.01 -4.62
C VAL A 52 11.93 1.47 -4.56
N GLY A 53 11.01 1.83 -3.69
CA GLY A 53 10.45 3.18 -3.60
C GLY A 53 11.49 4.28 -3.30
N ASN A 54 12.60 3.93 -2.65
CA ASN A 54 13.70 4.84 -2.37
C ASN A 54 14.53 5.25 -3.60
N VAL A 55 14.42 4.51 -4.70
CA VAL A 55 15.18 4.75 -5.95
C VAL A 55 14.29 4.85 -7.19
N SER A 56 12.99 4.69 -7.04
CA SER A 56 12.02 4.66 -8.13
C SER A 56 10.91 5.69 -7.92
N ILE A 57 10.47 6.33 -8.99
CA ILE A 57 9.33 7.25 -8.98
C ILE A 57 8.09 6.51 -9.47
N GLY A 58 7.00 6.61 -8.72
CA GLY A 58 5.70 6.07 -9.12
C GLY A 58 5.51 4.57 -8.95
N LYS A 59 6.41 3.92 -8.22
CA LYS A 59 6.26 2.53 -7.77
C LYS A 59 7.04 2.29 -6.49
N ASP A 60 6.52 1.43 -5.64
CA ASP A 60 7.14 1.09 -4.36
C ASP A 60 7.84 -0.26 -4.37
N PHE A 61 7.33 -1.20 -5.15
CA PHE A 61 7.85 -2.57 -5.19
C PHE A 61 7.99 -3.12 -6.60
N VAL A 62 8.88 -4.10 -6.70
CA VAL A 62 8.92 -5.04 -7.83
C VAL A 62 8.61 -6.44 -7.29
N GLY A 63 7.65 -7.11 -7.90
CA GLY A 63 7.28 -8.49 -7.57
C GLY A 63 8.24 -9.51 -8.18
N ILE A 64 8.22 -10.73 -7.64
CA ILE A 64 8.94 -11.86 -8.25
C ILE A 64 8.41 -12.21 -9.64
N ASP A 65 7.22 -11.78 -9.98
CA ASP A 65 6.59 -11.88 -11.29
C ASP A 65 7.11 -10.82 -12.29
N GLY A 66 7.96 -9.92 -11.84
CA GLY A 66 8.53 -8.83 -12.64
C GLY A 66 7.62 -7.61 -12.79
N LEU A 67 6.42 -7.63 -12.20
CA LEU A 67 5.50 -6.49 -12.26
C LEU A 67 5.86 -5.42 -11.22
N ASN A 68 5.47 -4.19 -11.52
CA ASN A 68 5.63 -3.04 -10.66
C ASN A 68 4.37 -2.82 -9.82
N TYR A 69 4.57 -2.55 -8.54
CA TYR A 69 3.49 -2.36 -7.57
C TYR A 69 3.62 -1.00 -6.89
N GLU A 70 2.51 -0.30 -6.79
CA GLU A 70 2.34 0.89 -5.95
C GLU A 70 1.56 0.48 -4.71
N MET A 71 1.93 0.99 -3.55
CA MET A 71 1.19 0.76 -2.32
C MET A 71 0.56 2.05 -1.83
N ASN A 72 -0.70 1.98 -1.44
CA ASN A 72 -1.36 3.06 -0.73
C ASN A 72 -1.96 2.54 0.56
N CYS A 73 -1.60 3.17 1.66
CA CYS A 73 -2.00 2.77 3.00
C CYS A 73 -2.69 3.94 3.71
N LYS A 74 -3.97 3.80 3.95
CA LYS A 74 -4.78 4.84 4.59
C LYS A 74 -5.79 4.25 5.55
N ASN A 75 -6.21 5.08 6.53
CA ASN A 75 -7.44 4.82 7.27
C ASN A 75 -8.63 5.14 6.37
N ASN A 76 -9.67 4.35 6.42
CA ASN A 76 -10.88 4.59 5.61
C ASN A 76 -10.63 4.68 4.10
N LEU A 77 -9.69 3.91 3.59
CA LEU A 77 -9.45 3.85 2.16
C LEU A 77 -10.67 3.28 1.42
N ILE A 78 -11.27 2.23 2.00
CA ILE A 78 -12.48 1.58 1.51
C ILE A 78 -13.67 2.16 2.27
N LYS A 79 -14.26 3.20 1.71
CA LYS A 79 -15.48 3.78 2.27
C LYS A 79 -16.62 2.80 2.13
N LYS A 80 -17.30 2.50 3.22
CA LYS A 80 -18.48 1.63 3.33
C LYS A 80 -18.69 0.69 2.13
N ARG A 81 -18.66 -0.58 2.34
CA ARG A 81 -18.80 -1.62 1.29
C ARG A 81 -19.96 -1.38 0.31
N SER A 82 -21.00 -0.64 0.72
CA SER A 82 -22.13 -0.26 -0.12
C SER A 82 -21.77 0.63 -1.32
N TYR A 83 -20.71 1.43 -1.23
CA TYR A 83 -20.28 2.32 -2.32
C TYR A 83 -19.24 1.69 -3.23
N GLN A 84 -18.60 0.61 -2.82
CA GLN A 84 -17.66 -0.21 -3.60
C GLN A 84 -16.55 0.58 -4.32
N THR A 85 -16.22 1.75 -3.80
CA THR A 85 -15.20 2.64 -4.35
C THR A 85 -14.34 3.21 -3.25
N SER A 86 -13.06 3.33 -3.54
CA SER A 86 -12.07 3.99 -2.69
C SER A 86 -11.36 5.07 -3.48
N GLN A 87 -11.05 6.19 -2.84
CA GLN A 87 -10.35 7.28 -3.48
C GLN A 87 -8.92 7.39 -2.95
N ILE A 88 -7.97 7.43 -3.87
CA ILE A 88 -6.55 7.59 -3.59
C ILE A 88 -6.04 8.78 -4.40
N ILE A 89 -5.19 9.58 -3.79
CA ILE A 89 -4.54 10.69 -4.47
C ILE A 89 -3.08 10.32 -4.69
N LEU A 90 -2.69 10.23 -5.95
CA LEU A 90 -1.29 10.11 -6.35
C LEU A 90 -0.74 11.51 -6.59
N LYS A 91 0.40 11.80 -5.98
CA LYS A 91 1.09 13.10 -6.11
C LYS A 91 2.31 12.97 -7.01
N ASN A 92 2.76 14.11 -7.53
CA ASN A 92 3.99 14.20 -8.34
C ASN A 92 3.94 13.42 -9.66
N PHE A 93 2.76 13.26 -10.23
CA PHE A 93 2.62 12.73 -11.58
C PHE A 93 2.74 13.85 -12.62
N HIS A 94 3.51 13.59 -13.64
CA HIS A 94 3.50 14.42 -14.84
C HIS A 94 2.50 13.83 -15.83
N THR A 95 1.59 14.67 -16.30
CA THR A 95 0.65 14.27 -17.36
C THR A 95 1.34 14.29 -18.72
N ASN A 96 1.03 13.32 -19.56
CA ASN A 96 1.38 13.39 -20.97
C ASN A 96 0.40 14.33 -21.70
N ASN A 97 0.63 14.57 -22.99
CA ASN A 97 -0.20 15.47 -23.83
C ASN A 97 -1.66 15.00 -23.97
N THR A 98 -2.00 13.79 -23.54
CA THR A 98 -3.39 13.26 -23.56
C THR A 98 -4.13 13.51 -22.24
N GLY A 99 -3.46 14.13 -21.26
CA GLY A 99 -4.04 14.37 -19.93
C GLY A 99 -4.11 13.14 -19.03
N LEU A 100 -3.61 11.99 -19.47
CA LEU A 100 -3.50 10.79 -18.66
C LEU A 100 -2.09 10.68 -18.06
N PRO A 101 -1.97 10.22 -16.80
CA PRO A 101 -0.65 9.97 -16.23
C PRO A 101 0.05 8.83 -16.98
N PRO A 102 1.38 8.89 -17.14
CA PRO A 102 2.12 7.76 -17.67
C PRO A 102 2.01 6.57 -16.71
N LYS A 103 1.88 5.37 -17.25
CA LYS A 103 1.84 4.15 -16.44
C LYS A 103 3.19 3.93 -15.76
N THR A 104 3.20 3.98 -14.44
CA THR A 104 4.41 3.80 -13.62
C THR A 104 4.38 2.50 -12.82
N PHE A 105 3.20 1.93 -12.61
CA PHE A 105 3.02 0.64 -11.95
C PHE A 105 1.99 -0.22 -12.71
N ASP A 106 2.02 -1.50 -12.49
CA ASP A 106 1.08 -2.46 -13.08
C ASP A 106 -0.11 -2.69 -12.17
N LYS A 107 0.12 -2.77 -10.87
CA LYS A 107 -0.90 -3.05 -9.86
C LYS A 107 -0.73 -2.17 -8.64
N MET A 108 -1.85 -1.84 -8.00
CA MET A 108 -1.88 -1.12 -6.75
C MET A 108 -2.29 -2.04 -5.61
N ILE A 109 -1.52 -2.00 -4.53
CA ILE A 109 -1.85 -2.64 -3.26
C ILE A 109 -2.48 -1.58 -2.37
N ALA A 110 -3.79 -1.64 -2.20
CA ALA A 110 -4.56 -0.69 -1.40
C ALA A 110 -4.84 -1.27 -0.01
N VAL A 111 -4.26 -0.67 1.01
CA VAL A 111 -4.35 -1.12 2.40
C VAL A 111 -5.24 -0.17 3.20
N ASP A 112 -6.37 -0.69 3.68
CA ASP A 112 -7.25 0.01 4.61
C ASP A 112 -6.93 -0.42 6.04
N THR A 113 -6.36 0.48 6.81
CA THR A 113 -5.90 0.20 8.18
C THR A 113 -7.01 0.30 9.22
N GLU A 114 -8.14 0.87 8.88
CA GLU A 114 -9.31 0.89 9.77
C GLU A 114 -10.08 -0.42 9.68
N GLN A 115 -10.26 -0.93 8.45
CA GLN A 115 -10.96 -2.18 8.20
C GLN A 115 -10.05 -3.41 8.13
N ASN A 116 -8.72 -3.22 8.23
CA ASN A 116 -7.73 -4.29 8.05
C ASN A 116 -7.98 -5.11 6.78
N THR A 117 -8.15 -4.40 5.67
CA THR A 117 -8.49 -4.99 4.37
C THR A 117 -7.44 -4.58 3.34
N VAL A 118 -7.09 -5.51 2.46
CA VAL A 118 -6.14 -5.27 1.38
C VAL A 118 -6.78 -5.64 0.04
N LEU A 119 -6.75 -4.70 -0.89
CA LEU A 119 -7.19 -4.90 -2.27
C LEU A 119 -6.01 -4.81 -3.23
N LEU A 120 -6.02 -5.66 -4.23
CA LEU A 120 -5.10 -5.61 -5.37
C LEU A 120 -5.87 -5.16 -6.60
N CYS A 121 -5.50 -4.04 -7.17
CA CYS A 121 -6.18 -3.42 -8.29
C CYS A 121 -5.22 -3.26 -9.48
N ASP A 122 -5.62 -3.75 -10.64
CA ASP A 122 -4.87 -3.54 -11.88
C ASP A 122 -4.95 -2.07 -12.30
N TRP A 123 -3.87 -1.53 -12.86
CA TRP A 123 -3.84 -0.17 -13.38
C TRP A 123 -5.05 0.16 -14.26
N GLU A 124 -5.40 -0.75 -15.15
CA GLU A 124 -6.48 -0.57 -16.13
C GLU A 124 -7.88 -0.53 -15.49
N THR A 125 -8.02 -1.00 -14.26
CA THR A 125 -9.30 -0.98 -13.52
C THR A 125 -9.47 0.23 -12.62
N ILE A 126 -8.45 1.08 -12.52
CA ILE A 126 -8.46 2.27 -11.67
C ILE A 126 -8.97 3.45 -12.49
N ASP A 127 -10.03 4.09 -12.01
CA ASP A 127 -10.53 5.33 -12.60
C ASP A 127 -9.65 6.50 -12.12
N MET A 128 -9.04 7.21 -13.05
CA MET A 128 -8.12 8.29 -12.76
C MET A 128 -8.66 9.63 -13.24
N THR A 129 -8.58 10.64 -12.37
CA THR A 129 -8.89 12.04 -12.70
C THR A 129 -7.66 12.90 -12.42
N VAL A 130 -7.22 13.62 -13.44
CA VAL A 130 -6.04 14.50 -13.34
C VAL A 130 -6.50 15.87 -12.83
N ASN A 131 -5.85 16.34 -11.75
CA ASN A 131 -6.06 17.66 -11.14
C ASN A 131 -4.70 18.34 -10.96
N ASP A 132 -4.33 19.24 -11.88
CA ASP A 132 -3.04 19.91 -11.87
C ASP A 132 -1.85 18.92 -11.75
N ALA A 133 -1.14 18.96 -10.63
CA ALA A 133 0.01 18.10 -10.36
C ALA A 133 -0.36 16.79 -9.63
N THR A 134 -1.66 16.51 -9.46
CA THR A 134 -2.13 15.33 -8.73
C THR A 134 -3.07 14.49 -9.58
N VAL A 135 -3.08 13.20 -9.32
CA VAL A 135 -4.04 12.26 -9.90
C VAL A 135 -4.87 11.65 -8.80
N SER A 136 -6.19 11.81 -8.90
CA SER A 136 -7.13 11.11 -8.03
C SER A 136 -7.47 9.77 -8.61
N CYS A 137 -7.24 8.70 -7.84
CA CYS A 137 -7.55 7.34 -8.23
C CYS A 137 -8.79 6.86 -7.47
N THR A 138 -9.78 6.36 -8.19
CA THR A 138 -10.96 5.75 -7.61
C THR A 138 -10.92 4.25 -7.89
N LEU A 139 -10.90 3.46 -6.83
CA LEU A 139 -10.89 2.01 -6.91
C LEU A 139 -12.31 1.48 -6.85
N ASN A 140 -12.64 0.58 -7.76
CA ASN A 140 -13.88 -0.18 -7.70
C ASN A 140 -13.59 -1.54 -7.05
N GLU A 141 -14.06 -1.73 -5.83
CA GLU A 141 -13.84 -2.95 -5.05
C GLU A 141 -14.27 -4.23 -5.80
N LYS A 142 -15.29 -4.15 -6.64
CA LYS A 142 -15.74 -5.28 -7.47
C LYS A 142 -14.77 -5.68 -8.58
N LYS A 143 -13.91 -4.75 -9.01
CA LYS A 143 -12.88 -4.97 -10.03
C LYS A 143 -11.51 -5.28 -9.44
N CYS A 144 -11.38 -5.26 -8.12
CA CYS A 144 -10.15 -5.55 -7.40
C CYS A 144 -10.20 -6.93 -6.77
N ASP A 145 -9.04 -7.56 -6.63
CA ASP A 145 -8.90 -8.81 -5.90
C ASP A 145 -8.71 -8.51 -4.40
N ALA A 146 -9.48 -9.18 -3.56
CA ALA A 146 -9.29 -9.09 -2.12
C ALA A 146 -8.15 -10.01 -1.69
N LEU A 147 -7.04 -9.45 -1.22
CA LEU A 147 -5.89 -10.21 -0.72
C LEU A 147 -6.04 -10.57 0.75
N ALA A 148 -6.65 -9.68 1.52
CA ALA A 148 -6.97 -9.90 2.93
C ALA A 148 -8.23 -9.11 3.26
N ILE A 149 -9.14 -9.71 4.04
CA ILE A 149 -10.38 -9.08 4.50
C ILE A 149 -10.48 -9.29 6.01
N ASP A 150 -10.72 -8.19 6.74
CA ASP A 150 -10.88 -8.20 8.20
C ASP A 150 -9.76 -8.96 8.95
N VAL A 151 -8.51 -8.76 8.46
CA VAL A 151 -7.34 -9.36 9.11
C VAL A 151 -7.10 -8.64 10.43
N THR A 152 -7.50 -9.28 11.52
CA THR A 152 -7.23 -8.79 12.87
C THR A 152 -5.96 -9.45 13.39
N PRO A 153 -4.98 -8.68 13.89
CA PRO A 153 -3.80 -9.28 14.51
C PRO A 153 -4.20 -10.21 15.66
N LYS A 154 -3.88 -11.49 15.53
CA LYS A 154 -4.16 -12.50 16.58
C LYS A 154 -3.17 -12.45 17.75
N THR A 155 -2.05 -11.76 17.53
CA THR A 155 -1.00 -11.55 18.53
C THR A 155 -1.00 -10.11 18.97
N LYS A 156 -0.53 -9.86 20.22
CA LYS A 156 -0.24 -8.49 20.65
C LYS A 156 0.56 -7.78 19.55
N PRO A 157 0.22 -6.53 19.22
CA PRO A 157 1.02 -5.72 18.30
C PRO A 157 2.50 -5.87 18.66
N MET A 158 3.39 -5.92 17.68
CA MET A 158 4.82 -5.92 17.96
C MET A 158 5.11 -4.72 18.84
N GLN A 159 5.44 -4.96 20.11
CA GLN A 159 5.98 -3.91 20.96
C GLN A 159 7.21 -3.33 20.26
N PHE A 160 7.57 -2.10 20.61
CA PHE A 160 8.78 -1.43 20.15
C PHE A 160 10.01 -2.34 20.39
N THR A 161 10.12 -3.38 19.58
CA THR A 161 11.27 -4.28 19.57
C THR A 161 12.44 -3.59 18.91
N GLU A 162 13.67 -4.06 19.16
CA GLU A 162 14.86 -3.57 18.46
C GLU A 162 14.70 -3.58 16.94
N GLU A 163 13.99 -4.57 16.40
CA GLU A 163 13.68 -4.68 14.98
C GLU A 163 12.83 -3.52 14.48
N TYR A 164 11.82 -3.15 15.23
CA TYR A 164 10.96 -2.02 14.93
C TYR A 164 11.72 -0.70 15.01
N GLN A 165 12.56 -0.53 16.00
CA GLN A 165 13.46 0.62 16.11
C GLN A 165 14.44 0.70 14.94
N LYS A 166 14.89 -0.44 14.40
CA LYS A 166 15.71 -0.48 13.19
C LYS A 166 14.92 -0.03 11.96
N PHE A 167 13.65 -0.37 11.85
CA PHE A 167 12.78 0.17 10.79
C PHE A 167 12.64 1.68 10.90
N VAL A 168 12.34 2.19 12.08
CA VAL A 168 12.20 3.62 12.33
C VAL A 168 13.51 4.37 12.05
N ARG A 169 14.65 3.82 12.43
CA ARG A 169 15.97 4.44 12.19
C ARG A 169 16.37 4.45 10.71
N LYS A 170 15.90 3.51 9.90
CA LYS A 170 16.15 3.54 8.45
C LYS A 170 15.38 4.64 7.73
N ILE A 171 14.33 5.16 8.34
CA ILE A 171 13.41 6.14 7.77
C ILE A 171 13.79 7.57 8.19
N ILE A 172 14.45 7.72 9.31
CA ILE A 172 14.96 8.97 9.81
C ILE A 172 16.42 9.11 9.36
#